data_6a94dde0f18fa4e8699efa309e1febb6
#
_entry.id   6a94dde0f18fa4e8699efa309e1febb6
#
_cell.length_a   1.000
_cell.length_b   1.000
_cell.length_c   1.000
_cell.angle_alpha   90.00
_cell.angle_beta   90.00
_cell.angle_gamma   90.00
#
_symmetry.space_group_name_H-M   'P 1'
#
loop_
_entity.id
_entity.type
_entity.pdbx_description
1 polymer ?
#
loop_
_entity_poly.entity_id
_entity_poly.type
_entity_poly.pdbx_seq_one_letter_code
_entity_poly.pdbx_strand_id
1 'polypeptide(L)'
;MADTAEHLKDIASSADKWASPATQVFAFIGLLWLSLKIFSFWRMIASLFILPGISLFKFGKKGSWAVITGASDGIGKEYALQLAKKGFNVLLVSRTQSKLDSLEAEIKRTCGVEVKTLAMDFAANQDNDYAKLKRITADLDVSILINNVGLSHSIPVPFAQTPELEMGDIITINCTGTLRVTQLIAPGMISRRRGLILTMASFGGILPTPLLATYSGSKAFLQQWSTALASELAPSGVKVQLVQSYLVTSAMSKIRRSSLMVPTPKQFVRAALGKIGRSGGAQGVSGTSTPYWAHGMLHWAIVNLTPGPMNSYVVDVNRSMHESIRKRALKKAERDGKKSS
;
A
#
# COMPACT_ATOMS: atom_id res chain seq x y z
N MET A 1 33.80 -56.72 4.51
CA MET A 1 33.61 -56.22 3.12
C MET A 1 32.37 -56.78 2.43
N ALA A 2 31.99 -58.06 2.66
CA ALA A 2 30.76 -58.64 2.12
C ALA A 2 29.47 -57.99 2.70
N ASP A 3 29.46 -57.76 4.01
CA ASP A 3 28.33 -57.19 4.73
C ASP A 3 27.98 -55.72 4.32
N THR A 4 29.01 -54.93 4.01
CA THR A 4 28.86 -53.56 3.51
C THR A 4 28.31 -53.50 2.05
N ALA A 5 28.65 -54.51 1.24
CA ALA A 5 28.15 -54.60 -0.14
C ALA A 5 26.67 -55.08 -0.18
N GLU A 6 26.27 -55.91 0.79
CA GLU A 6 24.89 -56.39 0.94
C GLU A 6 23.99 -55.27 1.49
N HIS A 7 24.49 -54.50 2.45
CA HIS A 7 23.78 -53.31 2.99
C HIS A 7 23.61 -52.22 1.92
N LEU A 8 24.59 -51.99 1.04
CA LEU A 8 24.46 -51.08 -0.10
C LEU A 8 23.48 -51.56 -1.17
N LYS A 9 23.42 -52.91 -1.39
CA LYS A 9 22.40 -53.48 -2.27
C LYS A 9 21.01 -53.39 -1.71
N ASP A 10 20.80 -53.53 -0.40
CA ASP A 10 19.55 -53.34 0.26
C ASP A 10 19.07 -51.88 0.24
N ILE A 11 19.99 -50.94 0.42
CA ILE A 11 19.70 -49.51 0.26
C ILE A 11 19.36 -49.20 -1.20
N ALA A 12 20.08 -49.76 -2.17
CA ALA A 12 19.77 -49.58 -3.58
C ALA A 12 18.41 -50.22 -3.97
N SER A 13 18.12 -51.45 -3.46
CA SER A 13 16.84 -52.11 -3.71
C SER A 13 15.66 -51.44 -3.00
N SER A 14 15.91 -50.84 -1.84
CA SER A 14 14.89 -50.01 -1.18
C SER A 14 14.67 -48.68 -1.90
N ALA A 15 15.68 -48.09 -2.49
CA ALA A 15 15.57 -46.92 -3.35
C ALA A 15 14.72 -47.18 -4.61
N ASP A 16 14.81 -48.37 -5.21
CA ASP A 16 13.93 -48.78 -6.32
C ASP A 16 12.46 -48.93 -5.92
N LYS A 17 12.15 -49.27 -4.67
CA LYS A 17 10.78 -49.28 -4.16
C LYS A 17 10.16 -47.87 -4.06
N TRP A 18 10.98 -46.83 -3.96
CA TRP A 18 10.55 -45.44 -4.00
C TRP A 18 10.33 -44.90 -5.41
N ALA A 19 10.68 -45.67 -6.41
CA ALA A 19 10.61 -45.32 -7.82
C ALA A 19 9.28 -45.69 -8.49
N SER A 20 8.21 -45.92 -7.72
CA SER A 20 6.88 -46.12 -8.33
C SER A 20 6.51 -44.91 -9.18
N PRO A 21 5.80 -45.07 -10.32
CA PRO A 21 5.40 -43.94 -11.15
C PRO A 21 4.65 -42.86 -10.38
N ALA A 22 3.86 -43.24 -9.37
CA ALA A 22 3.17 -42.30 -8.48
C ALA A 22 4.15 -41.45 -7.66
N THR A 23 5.18 -42.07 -7.07
CA THR A 23 6.21 -41.36 -6.30
C THR A 23 6.99 -40.37 -7.17
N GLN A 24 7.33 -40.77 -8.40
CA GLN A 24 8.01 -39.89 -9.37
C GLN A 24 7.14 -38.67 -9.72
N VAL A 25 5.83 -38.87 -9.95
CA VAL A 25 4.89 -37.78 -10.22
C VAL A 25 4.77 -36.84 -9.02
N PHE A 26 4.64 -37.36 -7.80
CA PHE A 26 4.59 -36.52 -6.60
C PHE A 26 5.90 -35.77 -6.37
N ALA A 27 7.05 -36.41 -6.56
CA ALA A 27 8.34 -35.75 -6.46
C ALA A 27 8.49 -34.62 -7.49
N PHE A 28 8.09 -34.87 -8.74
CA PHE A 28 8.08 -33.86 -9.80
C PHE A 28 7.20 -32.65 -9.45
N ILE A 29 5.96 -32.90 -9.00
CA ILE A 29 5.04 -31.83 -8.56
C ILE A 29 5.66 -31.05 -7.40
N GLY A 30 6.23 -31.72 -6.41
CA GLY A 30 6.88 -31.09 -5.26
C GLY A 30 8.08 -30.22 -5.66
N LEU A 31 8.93 -30.72 -6.55
CA LEU A 31 10.08 -30.00 -7.10
C LEU A 31 9.65 -28.80 -7.94
N LEU A 32 8.64 -28.95 -8.78
CA LEU A 32 8.08 -27.85 -9.57
C LEU A 32 7.53 -26.76 -8.64
N TRP A 33 6.73 -27.14 -7.64
CA TRP A 33 6.20 -26.21 -6.66
C TRP A 33 7.30 -25.45 -5.92
N LEU A 34 8.32 -26.15 -5.43
CA LEU A 34 9.48 -25.56 -4.75
C LEU A 34 10.26 -24.61 -5.67
N SER A 35 10.48 -25.02 -6.93
CA SER A 35 11.17 -24.20 -7.94
C SER A 35 10.41 -22.89 -8.22
N LEU A 36 9.08 -22.94 -8.31
CA LEU A 36 8.23 -21.75 -8.47
C LEU A 36 8.33 -20.81 -7.26
N LYS A 37 8.42 -21.35 -6.03
CA LYS A 37 8.60 -20.53 -4.83
C LYS A 37 9.99 -19.89 -4.78
N ILE A 38 11.05 -20.63 -5.11
CA ILE A 38 12.41 -20.11 -5.21
C ILE A 38 12.49 -19.03 -6.29
N PHE A 39 11.89 -19.25 -7.45
CA PHE A 39 11.83 -18.24 -8.52
C PHE A 39 11.06 -16.98 -8.09
N SER A 40 9.93 -17.13 -7.42
CA SER A 40 9.16 -16.02 -6.85
C SER A 40 10.00 -15.22 -5.84
N PHE A 41 10.77 -15.90 -4.97
CA PHE A 41 11.66 -15.25 -4.02
C PHE A 41 12.73 -14.40 -4.73
N TRP A 42 13.42 -14.96 -5.71
CA TRP A 42 14.45 -14.23 -6.45
C TRP A 42 13.89 -13.08 -7.28
N ARG A 43 12.68 -13.24 -7.84
CA ARG A 43 11.95 -12.14 -8.48
C ARG A 43 11.64 -11.02 -7.49
N MET A 44 11.23 -11.33 -6.27
CA MET A 44 11.04 -10.35 -5.20
C MET A 44 12.34 -9.61 -4.90
N ILE A 45 13.43 -10.33 -4.66
CA ILE A 45 14.77 -9.74 -4.40
C ILE A 45 15.17 -8.81 -5.55
N ALA A 46 15.08 -9.28 -6.78
CA ALA A 46 15.39 -8.45 -7.94
C ALA A 46 14.51 -7.20 -8.02
N SER A 47 13.20 -7.35 -7.77
CA SER A 47 12.24 -6.25 -7.76
C SER A 47 12.53 -5.20 -6.67
N LEU A 48 12.92 -5.65 -5.47
CA LEU A 48 13.19 -4.77 -4.34
C LEU A 48 14.54 -4.07 -4.41
N PHE A 49 15.59 -4.77 -4.87
CA PHE A 49 16.96 -4.27 -4.72
C PHE A 49 17.66 -3.94 -6.05
N ILE A 50 17.39 -4.68 -7.12
CA ILE A 50 18.14 -4.60 -8.37
C ILE A 50 17.42 -3.77 -9.44
N LEU A 51 16.16 -4.11 -9.73
CA LEU A 51 15.45 -3.53 -10.86
C LEU A 51 14.94 -2.13 -10.54
N PRO A 52 15.25 -1.11 -11.35
CA PRO A 52 14.67 0.23 -11.20
C PRO A 52 13.19 0.22 -11.55
N GLY A 53 12.44 1.15 -10.96
CA GLY A 53 11.06 1.42 -11.37
C GLY A 53 11.00 2.20 -12.68
N ILE A 54 9.80 2.33 -13.20
CA ILE A 54 9.51 3.19 -14.35
C ILE A 54 9.77 4.64 -13.95
N SER A 55 10.48 5.38 -14.79
CA SER A 55 10.72 6.80 -14.59
C SER A 55 9.40 7.58 -14.53
N LEU A 56 9.26 8.48 -13.56
CA LEU A 56 8.08 9.34 -13.43
C LEU A 56 7.88 10.23 -14.68
N PHE A 57 8.96 10.57 -15.38
CA PHE A 57 8.90 11.37 -16.60
C PHE A 57 8.26 10.64 -17.79
N LYS A 58 8.02 9.32 -17.69
CA LYS A 58 7.18 8.60 -18.65
C LYS A 58 5.70 9.01 -18.54
N PHE A 59 5.27 9.47 -17.38
CA PHE A 59 3.89 9.87 -17.13
C PHE A 59 3.63 11.36 -17.36
N GLY A 60 4.66 12.21 -17.22
CA GLY A 60 4.56 13.64 -17.44
C GLY A 60 5.93 14.30 -17.44
N LYS A 61 6.10 15.40 -18.18
CA LYS A 61 7.33 16.19 -18.18
C LYS A 61 7.46 17.04 -16.92
N LYS A 62 8.61 17.67 -16.70
CA LYS A 62 8.75 18.72 -15.68
C LYS A 62 7.72 19.81 -15.93
N GLY A 63 7.10 20.32 -14.86
CA GLY A 63 5.98 21.27 -14.91
C GLY A 63 4.60 20.60 -15.09
N SER A 64 4.50 19.30 -15.40
CA SER A 64 3.22 18.58 -15.28
C SER A 64 2.80 18.50 -13.81
N TRP A 65 1.49 18.32 -13.57
CA TRP A 65 0.92 18.37 -12.23
C TRP A 65 0.79 16.99 -11.59
N ALA A 66 1.08 16.97 -10.30
CA ALA A 66 0.75 15.85 -9.41
C ALA A 66 -0.34 16.30 -8.42
N VAL A 67 -1.44 15.56 -8.34
CA VAL A 67 -2.50 15.77 -7.35
C VAL A 67 -2.29 14.80 -6.20
N ILE A 68 -2.23 15.31 -4.97
CA ILE A 68 -1.99 14.49 -3.77
C ILE A 68 -3.11 14.73 -2.76
N THR A 69 -3.88 13.67 -2.47
CA THR A 69 -4.89 13.72 -1.41
C THR A 69 -4.29 13.35 -0.05
N GLY A 70 -4.77 13.99 1.02
CA GLY A 70 -4.16 13.82 2.35
C GLY A 70 -2.74 14.36 2.43
N ALA A 71 -2.45 15.46 1.72
CA ALA A 71 -1.12 16.01 1.52
C ALA A 71 -0.51 16.69 2.75
N SER A 72 -1.29 17.00 3.79
CA SER A 72 -0.86 17.87 4.89
C SER A 72 0.08 17.23 5.91
N ASP A 73 0.23 15.89 5.91
CA ASP A 73 1.05 15.18 6.90
C ASP A 73 1.54 13.83 6.36
N GLY A 74 2.51 13.26 7.06
CA GLY A 74 2.97 11.88 6.89
C GLY A 74 3.37 11.53 5.46
N ILE A 75 2.81 10.45 4.94
CA ILE A 75 3.12 9.90 3.62
C ILE A 75 2.71 10.87 2.50
N GLY A 76 1.55 11.54 2.63
CA GLY A 76 1.06 12.48 1.62
C GLY A 76 1.94 13.73 1.50
N LYS A 77 2.36 14.31 2.64
CA LYS A 77 3.34 15.41 2.66
C LYS A 77 4.64 15.01 1.96
N GLU A 78 5.12 13.82 2.24
CA GLU A 78 6.39 13.37 1.66
C GLU A 78 6.27 13.06 0.16
N TYR A 79 5.12 12.56 -0.33
CA TYR A 79 4.87 12.48 -1.77
C TYR A 79 4.93 13.85 -2.44
N ALA A 80 4.29 14.86 -1.84
CA ALA A 80 4.31 16.22 -2.36
C ALA A 80 5.75 16.77 -2.45
N LEU A 81 6.53 16.64 -1.38
CA LEU A 81 7.93 17.10 -1.34
C LEU A 81 8.81 16.37 -2.37
N GLN A 82 8.70 15.05 -2.49
CA GLN A 82 9.55 14.29 -3.41
C GLN A 82 9.18 14.50 -4.88
N LEU A 83 7.88 14.66 -5.20
CA LEU A 83 7.43 14.97 -6.55
C LEU A 83 7.82 16.41 -6.96
N ALA A 84 7.65 17.38 -6.06
CA ALA A 84 8.09 18.75 -6.27
C ALA A 84 9.61 18.84 -6.52
N LYS A 85 10.43 18.12 -5.75
CA LYS A 85 11.91 18.03 -5.95
C LYS A 85 12.28 17.42 -7.30
N LYS A 86 11.40 16.64 -7.92
CA LYS A 86 11.61 16.10 -9.27
C LYS A 86 11.12 17.06 -10.37
N GLY A 87 10.57 18.22 -10.01
CA GLY A 87 10.12 19.26 -10.92
C GLY A 87 8.67 19.11 -11.39
N PHE A 88 7.84 18.33 -10.70
CA PHE A 88 6.40 18.34 -10.90
C PHE A 88 5.76 19.47 -10.09
N ASN A 89 4.82 20.18 -10.70
CA ASN A 89 3.91 21.07 -9.97
C ASN A 89 2.99 20.22 -9.10
N VAL A 90 2.53 20.74 -7.97
CA VAL A 90 1.73 19.95 -7.03
C VAL A 90 0.43 20.65 -6.66
N LEU A 91 -0.67 19.89 -6.69
CA LEU A 91 -1.95 20.28 -6.09
C LEU A 91 -2.12 19.50 -4.80
N LEU A 92 -2.10 20.23 -3.69
CA LEU A 92 -2.19 19.69 -2.33
C LEU A 92 -3.64 19.71 -1.88
N VAL A 93 -4.23 18.54 -1.64
CA VAL A 93 -5.63 18.42 -1.18
C VAL A 93 -5.66 17.81 0.20
N SER A 94 -6.21 18.54 1.18
CA SER A 94 -6.33 18.07 2.57
C SER A 94 -7.28 18.94 3.35
N ARG A 95 -7.71 18.51 4.53
CA ARG A 95 -8.74 19.18 5.35
C ARG A 95 -8.29 20.53 5.93
N THR A 96 -7.05 20.66 6.35
CA THR A 96 -6.56 21.79 7.16
C THR A 96 -5.79 22.80 6.30
N GLN A 97 -6.40 23.95 6.00
CA GLN A 97 -5.83 24.99 5.13
C GLN A 97 -4.47 25.48 5.65
N SER A 98 -4.33 25.79 6.94
CA SER A 98 -3.08 26.32 7.51
C SER A 98 -1.88 25.37 7.34
N LYS A 99 -2.12 24.04 7.37
CA LYS A 99 -1.07 23.05 7.08
C LYS A 99 -0.72 23.00 5.58
N LEU A 100 -1.72 23.20 4.71
CA LEU A 100 -1.50 23.30 3.27
C LEU A 100 -0.66 24.52 2.93
N ASP A 101 -0.99 25.70 3.51
CA ASP A 101 -0.26 26.95 3.30
C ASP A 101 1.21 26.84 3.76
N SER A 102 1.42 26.22 4.91
CA SER A 102 2.77 25.94 5.42
C SER A 102 3.59 25.04 4.49
N LEU A 103 2.95 23.99 3.94
CA LEU A 103 3.60 23.08 3.01
C LEU A 103 3.83 23.73 1.64
N GLU A 104 2.90 24.54 1.16
CA GLU A 104 3.03 25.34 -0.05
C GLU A 104 4.25 26.27 0.04
N ALA A 105 4.36 27.02 1.15
CA ALA A 105 5.51 27.90 1.39
C ALA A 105 6.85 27.12 1.44
N GLU A 106 6.86 25.94 2.09
CA GLU A 106 8.02 25.06 2.12
C GLU A 106 8.43 24.61 0.72
N ILE A 107 7.48 24.16 -0.11
CA ILE A 107 7.75 23.66 -1.47
C ILE A 107 8.20 24.80 -2.39
N LYS A 108 7.51 25.93 -2.40
CA LYS A 108 7.88 27.09 -3.23
C LYS A 108 9.32 27.56 -2.94
N ARG A 109 9.67 27.63 -1.65
CA ARG A 109 11.02 28.03 -1.23
C ARG A 109 12.12 27.04 -1.63
N THR A 110 11.82 25.71 -1.63
CA THR A 110 12.84 24.66 -1.77
C THR A 110 12.92 24.04 -3.14
N CYS A 111 11.85 24.09 -3.95
CA CYS A 111 11.74 23.34 -5.19
C CYS A 111 11.50 24.22 -6.44
N GLY A 112 11.02 25.47 -6.29
CA GLY A 112 10.78 26.39 -7.41
C GLY A 112 9.72 25.91 -8.39
N VAL A 113 8.75 25.12 -7.95
CA VAL A 113 7.61 24.62 -8.75
C VAL A 113 6.33 25.33 -8.36
N GLU A 114 5.33 25.27 -9.25
CA GLU A 114 4.01 25.77 -8.92
C GLU A 114 3.30 24.86 -7.91
N VAL A 115 2.61 25.50 -6.97
CA VAL A 115 1.83 24.82 -5.95
C VAL A 115 0.43 25.43 -5.92
N LYS A 116 -0.57 24.56 -5.91
CA LYS A 116 -1.96 24.93 -5.61
C LYS A 116 -2.43 24.15 -4.40
N THR A 117 -3.36 24.74 -3.64
CA THR A 117 -3.94 24.11 -2.45
C THR A 117 -5.46 24.05 -2.58
N LEU A 118 -6.07 23.03 -1.99
CA LEU A 118 -7.50 22.90 -1.85
C LEU A 118 -7.83 22.32 -0.47
N ALA A 119 -8.43 23.12 0.39
CA ALA A 119 -9.03 22.62 1.61
C ALA A 119 -10.29 21.81 1.28
N MET A 120 -10.28 20.53 1.63
CA MET A 120 -11.36 19.60 1.36
C MET A 120 -11.47 18.57 2.47
N ASP A 121 -12.64 18.46 3.08
CA ASP A 121 -12.94 17.42 4.04
C ASP A 121 -13.63 16.23 3.36
N PHE A 122 -12.87 15.15 3.22
CA PHE A 122 -13.37 13.93 2.58
C PHE A 122 -14.46 13.22 3.40
N ALA A 123 -14.54 13.41 4.72
CA ALA A 123 -15.62 12.87 5.54
C ALA A 123 -16.96 13.56 5.22
N ALA A 124 -16.95 14.87 5.03
CA ALA A 124 -18.14 15.64 4.67
C ALA A 124 -18.68 15.29 3.27
N ASN A 125 -17.85 14.75 2.39
CA ASN A 125 -18.19 14.25 1.04
C ASN A 125 -19.05 15.21 0.20
N GLN A 126 -18.81 16.51 0.30
CA GLN A 126 -19.63 17.56 -0.30
C GLN A 126 -19.37 17.70 -1.80
N ASP A 127 -20.41 17.71 -2.63
CA ASP A 127 -20.31 17.86 -4.08
C ASP A 127 -19.59 19.15 -4.51
N ASN A 128 -19.78 20.23 -3.73
CA ASN A 128 -19.12 21.52 -3.99
C ASN A 128 -17.58 21.40 -3.95
N ASP A 129 -17.02 20.58 -3.06
CA ASP A 129 -15.58 20.42 -2.96
C ASP A 129 -15.02 19.65 -4.16
N TYR A 130 -15.74 18.64 -4.64
CA TYR A 130 -15.40 17.95 -5.88
C TYR A 130 -15.56 18.85 -7.11
N ALA A 131 -16.57 19.72 -7.14
CA ALA A 131 -16.75 20.73 -8.18
C ALA A 131 -15.59 21.75 -8.20
N LYS A 132 -15.10 22.18 -7.02
CA LYS A 132 -13.89 23.01 -6.90
C LYS A 132 -12.65 22.26 -7.44
N LEU A 133 -12.46 21.01 -7.02
CA LEU A 133 -11.35 20.18 -7.51
C LEU A 133 -11.38 20.06 -9.03
N LYS A 134 -12.55 19.78 -9.61
CA LYS A 134 -12.77 19.71 -11.06
C LYS A 134 -12.35 21.02 -11.76
N ARG A 135 -12.80 22.16 -11.26
CA ARG A 135 -12.44 23.48 -11.83
C ARG A 135 -10.93 23.76 -11.75
N ILE A 136 -10.29 23.46 -10.60
CA ILE A 136 -8.86 23.68 -10.42
C ILE A 136 -8.05 22.82 -11.40
N THR A 137 -8.51 21.59 -11.68
CA THR A 137 -7.76 20.63 -12.51
C THR A 137 -8.10 20.66 -13.98
N ALA A 138 -9.12 21.42 -14.41
CA ALA A 138 -9.63 21.43 -15.79
C ALA A 138 -8.55 21.73 -16.84
N ASP A 139 -7.71 22.74 -16.59
CA ASP A 139 -6.68 23.21 -17.51
C ASP A 139 -5.28 22.68 -17.13
N LEU A 140 -5.17 21.79 -16.16
CA LEU A 140 -3.90 21.25 -15.69
C LEU A 140 -3.53 19.95 -16.43
N ASP A 141 -2.27 19.84 -16.82
CA ASP A 141 -1.70 18.57 -17.26
C ASP A 141 -1.45 17.67 -16.03
N VAL A 142 -2.53 17.14 -15.44
CA VAL A 142 -2.41 16.21 -14.31
C VAL A 142 -1.88 14.88 -14.80
N SER A 143 -0.63 14.60 -14.51
CA SER A 143 0.09 13.40 -14.95
C SER A 143 0.24 12.34 -13.85
N ILE A 144 0.11 12.75 -12.58
CA ILE A 144 0.22 11.86 -11.42
C ILE A 144 -0.94 12.15 -10.46
N LEU A 145 -1.62 11.10 -10.02
CA LEU A 145 -2.60 11.14 -8.94
C LEU A 145 -2.12 10.24 -7.79
N ILE A 146 -2.02 10.79 -6.61
CA ILE A 146 -1.73 10.07 -5.37
C ILE A 146 -2.98 10.04 -4.50
N ASN A 147 -3.73 8.96 -4.56
CA ASN A 147 -4.83 8.66 -3.64
C ASN A 147 -4.25 8.19 -2.31
N ASN A 148 -3.96 9.13 -1.43
CA ASN A 148 -3.30 8.85 -0.16
C ASN A 148 -4.17 9.16 1.06
N VAL A 149 -5.21 10.01 0.91
CA VAL A 149 -6.15 10.27 2.01
C VAL A 149 -6.69 8.95 2.57
N GLY A 150 -6.79 8.86 3.88
CA GLY A 150 -7.33 7.67 4.54
C GLY A 150 -7.58 7.92 6.01
N LEU A 151 -8.49 7.11 6.56
CA LEU A 151 -8.83 7.08 7.98
C LEU A 151 -8.80 5.64 8.47
N SER A 152 -8.36 5.43 9.69
CA SER A 152 -8.45 4.18 10.44
C SER A 152 -9.20 4.39 11.73
N HIS A 153 -9.57 3.32 12.41
CA HIS A 153 -10.15 3.41 13.74
C HIS A 153 -9.24 4.20 14.70
N SER A 154 -9.85 4.92 15.61
CA SER A 154 -9.15 5.70 16.64
C SER A 154 -8.28 4.82 17.54
N ILE A 155 -8.80 3.65 17.92
CA ILE A 155 -8.12 2.52 18.58
C ILE A 155 -8.74 1.22 18.05
N PRO A 156 -8.05 0.07 18.14
CA PRO A 156 -8.68 -1.22 17.86
C PRO A 156 -9.89 -1.42 18.75
N VAL A 157 -11.06 -1.75 18.17
CA VAL A 157 -12.35 -1.86 18.85
C VAL A 157 -13.17 -3.02 18.25
N PRO A 158 -13.90 -3.83 19.06
CA PRO A 158 -14.85 -4.79 18.52
C PRO A 158 -15.86 -4.13 17.61
N PHE A 159 -16.22 -4.77 16.49
CA PHE A 159 -17.11 -4.18 15.49
C PHE A 159 -18.44 -3.68 16.09
N ALA A 160 -19.06 -4.48 16.95
CA ALA A 160 -20.32 -4.10 17.60
C ALA A 160 -20.21 -2.87 18.55
N GLN A 161 -19.00 -2.44 18.89
CA GLN A 161 -18.72 -1.27 19.72
C GLN A 161 -18.16 -0.08 18.91
N THR A 162 -18.02 -0.23 17.61
CA THR A 162 -17.53 0.85 16.74
C THR A 162 -18.62 1.89 16.56
N PRO A 163 -18.35 3.18 16.81
CA PRO A 163 -19.32 4.25 16.55
C PRO A 163 -19.73 4.25 15.07
N GLU A 164 -21.02 4.44 14.79
CA GLU A 164 -21.57 4.46 13.43
C GLU A 164 -20.89 5.53 12.57
N LEU A 165 -20.69 6.73 13.13
CA LEU A 165 -19.99 7.83 12.47
C LEU A 165 -18.57 7.44 12.06
N GLU A 166 -17.82 6.76 12.95
CA GLU A 166 -16.45 6.31 12.62
C GLU A 166 -16.45 5.29 11.47
N MET A 167 -17.41 4.36 11.46
CA MET A 167 -17.58 3.42 10.35
C MET A 167 -17.89 4.13 9.04
N GLY A 168 -18.85 5.06 9.05
CA GLY A 168 -19.24 5.86 7.90
C GLY A 168 -18.07 6.67 7.35
N ASP A 169 -17.35 7.37 8.21
CA ASP A 169 -16.19 8.18 7.84
C ASP A 169 -15.08 7.34 7.20
N ILE A 170 -14.79 6.14 7.75
CA ILE A 170 -13.78 5.24 7.18
C ILE A 170 -14.14 4.85 5.75
N ILE A 171 -15.39 4.47 5.50
CA ILE A 171 -15.83 4.07 4.14
C ILE A 171 -15.85 5.30 3.22
N THR A 172 -16.38 6.41 3.68
CA THR A 172 -16.48 7.64 2.89
C THR A 172 -15.10 8.15 2.47
N ILE A 173 -14.17 8.26 3.41
CA ILE A 173 -12.83 8.77 3.13
C ILE A 173 -12.01 7.78 2.29
N ASN A 174 -11.97 6.51 2.70
CA ASN A 174 -11.08 5.53 2.07
C ASN A 174 -11.60 5.07 0.71
N CYS A 175 -12.91 4.83 0.58
CA CYS A 175 -13.49 4.27 -0.64
C CYS A 175 -14.12 5.39 -1.51
N THR A 176 -15.19 6.03 -1.05
CA THR A 176 -15.95 7.00 -1.85
C THR A 176 -15.09 8.16 -2.31
N GLY A 177 -14.28 8.75 -1.42
CA GLY A 177 -13.37 9.83 -1.75
C GLY A 177 -12.34 9.43 -2.82
N THR A 178 -11.76 8.24 -2.70
CA THR A 178 -10.82 7.68 -3.69
C THR A 178 -11.49 7.49 -5.05
N LEU A 179 -12.70 6.93 -5.09
CA LEU A 179 -13.46 6.73 -6.34
C LEU A 179 -13.74 8.07 -7.02
N ARG A 180 -14.31 9.02 -6.29
CA ARG A 180 -14.73 10.34 -6.82
C ARG A 180 -13.54 11.13 -7.37
N VAL A 181 -12.43 11.19 -6.64
CA VAL A 181 -11.21 11.88 -7.12
C VAL A 181 -10.66 11.20 -8.36
N THR A 182 -10.58 9.87 -8.37
CA THR A 182 -10.06 9.14 -9.53
C THR A 182 -10.94 9.31 -10.75
N GLN A 183 -12.27 9.22 -10.60
CA GLN A 183 -13.24 9.43 -11.68
C GLN A 183 -13.14 10.85 -12.28
N LEU A 184 -12.82 11.84 -11.45
CA LEU A 184 -12.64 13.22 -11.89
C LEU A 184 -11.33 13.43 -12.68
N ILE A 185 -10.24 12.78 -12.27
CA ILE A 185 -8.90 13.00 -12.82
C ILE A 185 -8.59 12.08 -14.02
N ALA A 186 -9.04 10.83 -13.98
CA ALA A 186 -8.68 9.81 -14.97
C ALA A 186 -9.04 10.20 -16.43
N PRO A 187 -10.18 10.83 -16.75
CA PRO A 187 -10.52 11.20 -18.13
C PRO A 187 -9.45 12.05 -18.81
N GLY A 188 -8.87 13.03 -18.10
CA GLY A 188 -7.77 13.83 -18.62
C GLY A 188 -6.49 13.02 -18.90
N MET A 189 -6.17 12.04 -18.07
CA MET A 189 -5.05 11.13 -18.32
C MET A 189 -5.31 10.21 -19.51
N ILE A 190 -6.53 9.67 -19.63
CA ILE A 190 -6.97 8.82 -20.76
C ILE A 190 -6.86 9.60 -22.08
N SER A 191 -7.38 10.82 -22.14
CA SER A 191 -7.32 11.67 -23.33
C SER A 191 -5.89 11.92 -23.79
N ARG A 192 -4.97 12.15 -22.85
CA ARG A 192 -3.54 12.35 -23.15
C ARG A 192 -2.75 11.04 -23.33
N ARG A 193 -3.42 9.88 -23.17
CA ARG A 193 -2.82 8.54 -23.26
C ARG A 193 -1.59 8.37 -22.36
N ARG A 194 -1.55 9.04 -21.24
CA ARG A 194 -0.48 8.96 -20.24
C ARG A 194 -0.95 9.40 -18.86
N GLY A 195 -0.48 8.73 -17.84
CA GLY A 195 -0.77 9.07 -16.45
C GLY A 195 -0.34 7.97 -15.48
N LEU A 196 -0.21 8.34 -14.22
CA LEU A 196 0.06 7.45 -13.11
C LEU A 196 -0.94 7.69 -11.99
N ILE A 197 -1.68 6.66 -11.62
CA ILE A 197 -2.57 6.66 -10.46
C ILE A 197 -1.97 5.73 -9.41
N LEU A 198 -1.52 6.29 -8.28
CA LEU A 198 -1.07 5.53 -7.12
C LEU A 198 -2.15 5.59 -6.03
N THR A 199 -2.58 4.44 -5.54
CA THR A 199 -3.52 4.34 -4.42
C THR A 199 -2.83 3.71 -3.22
N MET A 200 -2.88 4.41 -2.07
CA MET A 200 -2.30 3.93 -0.83
C MET A 200 -3.20 2.91 -0.15
N ALA A 201 -2.71 1.69 -0.06
CA ALA A 201 -3.34 0.61 0.68
C ALA A 201 -2.58 0.29 1.98
N SER A 202 -2.93 -0.81 2.58
CA SER A 202 -2.37 -1.29 3.84
C SER A 202 -2.38 -2.80 3.88
N PHE A 203 -1.51 -3.40 4.67
CA PHE A 203 -1.59 -4.82 4.99
C PHE A 203 -2.96 -5.22 5.58
N GLY A 204 -3.69 -4.27 6.19
CA GLY A 204 -5.08 -4.50 6.57
C GLY A 204 -6.01 -4.86 5.41
N GLY A 205 -5.63 -4.57 4.16
CA GLY A 205 -6.36 -5.01 2.96
C GLY A 205 -5.94 -6.40 2.45
N ILE A 206 -4.80 -6.92 2.91
CA ILE A 206 -4.31 -8.26 2.58
C ILE A 206 -4.66 -9.25 3.71
N LEU A 207 -4.44 -8.80 4.95
CA LEU A 207 -4.66 -9.58 6.17
C LEU A 207 -5.95 -9.11 6.82
N PRO A 208 -6.94 -10.00 7.03
CA PRO A 208 -8.08 -9.65 7.87
C PRO A 208 -7.59 -9.16 9.22
N THR A 209 -8.04 -7.98 9.63
CA THR A 209 -7.54 -7.32 10.83
C THR A 209 -8.67 -7.22 11.86
N PRO A 210 -8.80 -8.22 12.76
CA PRO A 210 -9.77 -8.15 13.86
C PRO A 210 -9.59 -6.88 14.68
N LEU A 211 -10.69 -6.33 15.18
CA LEU A 211 -10.78 -5.06 15.90
C LEU A 211 -10.56 -3.80 15.03
N LEU A 212 -10.26 -3.97 13.75
CA LEU A 212 -10.21 -2.92 12.74
C LEU A 212 -11.00 -3.36 11.48
N ALA A 213 -12.12 -4.04 11.65
CA ALA A 213 -12.83 -4.73 10.56
C ALA A 213 -13.23 -3.78 9.41
N THR A 214 -13.82 -2.62 9.74
CA THR A 214 -14.24 -1.62 8.73
C THR A 214 -13.04 -1.07 7.95
N TYR A 215 -11.95 -0.73 8.65
CA TYR A 215 -10.72 -0.28 7.99
C TYR A 215 -10.14 -1.37 7.08
N SER A 216 -10.03 -2.60 7.59
CA SER A 216 -9.55 -3.75 6.82
C SER A 216 -10.36 -3.97 5.56
N GLY A 217 -11.69 -3.98 5.69
CA GLY A 217 -12.62 -4.08 4.55
C GLY A 217 -12.44 -2.95 3.53
N SER A 218 -12.29 -1.69 3.99
CA SER A 218 -12.06 -0.56 3.10
C SER A 218 -10.74 -0.68 2.30
N LYS A 219 -9.69 -1.23 2.91
CA LYS A 219 -8.39 -1.43 2.24
C LYS A 219 -8.40 -2.64 1.29
N ALA A 220 -9.18 -3.68 1.59
CA ALA A 220 -9.45 -4.79 0.69
C ALA A 220 -10.27 -4.35 -0.53
N PHE A 221 -11.27 -3.47 -0.35
CA PHE A 221 -11.98 -2.82 -1.45
C PHE A 221 -11.01 -2.12 -2.41
N LEU A 222 -10.09 -1.32 -1.89
CA LEU A 222 -9.09 -0.62 -2.71
C LEU A 222 -8.19 -1.59 -3.48
N GLN A 223 -7.84 -2.74 -2.89
CA GLN A 223 -7.06 -3.77 -3.57
C GLN A 223 -7.79 -4.30 -4.81
N GLN A 224 -9.03 -4.74 -4.64
CA GLN A 224 -9.80 -5.31 -5.72
C GLN A 224 -10.10 -4.26 -6.80
N TRP A 225 -10.56 -3.09 -6.39
CA TRP A 225 -10.86 -1.98 -7.30
C TRP A 225 -9.65 -1.51 -8.10
N SER A 226 -8.49 -1.29 -7.45
CA SER A 226 -7.29 -0.85 -8.15
C SER A 226 -6.77 -1.89 -9.14
N THR A 227 -6.91 -3.18 -8.81
CA THR A 227 -6.48 -4.26 -9.71
C THR A 227 -7.34 -4.29 -10.99
N ALA A 228 -8.67 -4.14 -10.85
CA ALA A 228 -9.58 -4.04 -11.98
C ALA A 228 -9.28 -2.80 -12.82
N LEU A 229 -9.20 -1.63 -12.17
CA LEU A 229 -8.91 -0.35 -12.83
C LEU A 229 -7.57 -0.36 -13.57
N ALA A 230 -6.56 -1.07 -13.05
CA ALA A 230 -5.27 -1.20 -13.71
C ALA A 230 -5.39 -1.91 -15.07
N SER A 231 -6.26 -2.90 -15.18
CA SER A 231 -6.55 -3.59 -16.43
C SER A 231 -7.35 -2.71 -17.40
N GLU A 232 -8.37 -2.02 -16.90
CA GLU A 232 -9.22 -1.13 -17.70
C GLU A 232 -8.45 0.02 -18.34
N LEU A 233 -7.53 0.65 -17.59
CA LEU A 233 -6.83 1.85 -18.04
C LEU A 233 -5.51 1.57 -18.77
N ALA A 234 -4.99 0.34 -18.74
CA ALA A 234 -3.75 -0.03 -19.41
C ALA A 234 -3.78 0.24 -20.94
N PRO A 235 -4.87 -0.09 -21.70
CA PRO A 235 -4.95 0.21 -23.12
C PRO A 235 -4.93 1.71 -23.43
N SER A 236 -5.34 2.56 -22.48
CA SER A 236 -5.31 4.01 -22.57
C SER A 236 -3.97 4.62 -22.16
N GLY A 237 -2.93 3.82 -21.91
CA GLY A 237 -1.61 4.30 -21.53
C GLY A 237 -1.52 4.83 -20.08
N VAL A 238 -2.55 4.66 -19.27
CA VAL A 238 -2.56 5.09 -17.87
C VAL A 238 -2.14 3.92 -16.97
N LYS A 239 -1.12 4.15 -16.15
CA LYS A 239 -0.62 3.18 -15.18
C LYS A 239 -1.35 3.35 -13.86
N VAL A 240 -2.06 2.32 -13.41
CA VAL A 240 -2.61 2.26 -12.05
C VAL A 240 -1.75 1.31 -11.22
N GLN A 241 -1.44 1.71 -9.99
CA GLN A 241 -0.69 0.89 -9.05
C GLN A 241 -1.17 1.12 -7.62
N LEU A 242 -1.55 0.03 -6.97
CA LEU A 242 -1.80 0.01 -5.54
C LEU A 242 -0.47 -0.16 -4.79
N VAL A 243 -0.24 0.66 -3.78
CA VAL A 243 0.96 0.61 -2.95
C VAL A 243 0.60 0.11 -1.55
N GLN A 244 1.03 -1.09 -1.24
CA GLN A 244 0.82 -1.70 0.08
C GLN A 244 1.87 -1.21 1.08
N SER A 245 1.41 -0.81 2.26
CA SER A 245 2.27 -0.49 3.39
C SER A 245 1.92 -1.33 4.62
N TYR A 246 2.93 -1.74 5.36
CA TYR A 246 2.78 -2.10 6.76
C TYR A 246 2.82 -0.81 7.60
N LEU A 247 3.38 -0.84 8.78
CA LEU A 247 3.47 0.34 9.65
C LEU A 247 4.52 1.36 9.13
N VAL A 248 4.14 2.64 9.10
CA VAL A 248 5.02 3.78 8.79
C VAL A 248 4.86 4.80 9.91
N THR A 249 5.93 5.47 10.33
CA THR A 249 5.81 6.52 11.35
C THR A 249 4.92 7.65 10.85
N SER A 250 3.80 7.90 11.53
CA SER A 250 2.82 8.93 11.14
C SER A 250 1.88 9.24 12.30
N ALA A 251 1.12 10.33 12.17
CA ALA A 251 0.04 10.64 13.12
C ALA A 251 -1.01 9.51 13.17
N MET A 252 -1.34 8.91 12.03
CA MET A 252 -2.32 7.81 11.94
C MET A 252 -1.84 6.56 12.68
N SER A 253 -0.60 6.13 12.49
CA SER A 253 -0.05 4.95 13.16
C SER A 253 0.28 5.18 14.62
N LYS A 254 0.34 6.44 15.06
CA LYS A 254 0.78 6.87 16.41
C LYS A 254 2.19 6.39 16.79
N ILE A 255 2.97 5.89 15.82
CA ILE A 255 4.34 5.42 16.02
C ILE A 255 5.29 6.58 15.74
N ARG A 256 6.14 6.93 16.71
CA ARG A 256 7.09 8.05 16.63
C ARG A 256 8.52 7.62 16.30
N ARG A 257 8.91 6.39 16.66
CA ARG A 257 10.26 5.87 16.44
C ARG A 257 10.28 4.94 15.23
N SER A 258 11.19 5.21 14.31
CA SER A 258 11.41 4.34 13.15
C SER A 258 12.21 3.10 13.54
N SER A 259 12.05 2.03 12.77
CA SER A 259 12.83 0.79 12.83
C SER A 259 12.97 0.20 11.44
N LEU A 260 13.66 -0.93 11.30
CA LEU A 260 13.73 -1.64 10.01
C LEU A 260 12.35 -1.99 9.46
N MET A 261 11.41 -2.39 10.33
CA MET A 261 10.02 -2.72 9.94
C MET A 261 9.09 -1.51 9.92
N VAL A 262 9.49 -0.38 10.48
CA VAL A 262 8.67 0.84 10.55
C VAL A 262 9.47 2.01 9.98
N PRO A 263 9.47 2.21 8.65
CA PRO A 263 10.19 3.32 8.03
C PRO A 263 9.58 4.67 8.36
N THR A 264 10.38 5.71 8.16
CA THR A 264 9.85 7.08 8.08
C THR A 264 9.07 7.27 6.77
N PRO A 265 8.12 8.24 6.68
CA PRO A 265 7.44 8.59 5.43
C PRO A 265 8.42 8.83 4.27
N LYS A 266 9.53 9.52 4.55
CA LYS A 266 10.58 9.81 3.56
C LYS A 266 11.20 8.55 2.95
N GLN A 267 11.54 7.57 3.78
CA GLN A 267 12.08 6.29 3.32
C GLN A 267 11.07 5.49 2.52
N PHE A 268 9.83 5.43 3.02
CA PHE A 268 8.74 4.70 2.38
C PHE A 268 8.40 5.29 1.01
N VAL A 269 8.18 6.60 0.92
CA VAL A 269 7.83 7.28 -0.35
C VAL A 269 8.97 7.18 -1.37
N ARG A 270 10.23 7.28 -0.92
CA ARG A 270 11.39 7.06 -1.81
C ARG A 270 11.34 5.67 -2.44
N ALA A 271 11.05 4.64 -1.64
CA ALA A 271 10.90 3.28 -2.15
C ALA A 271 9.70 3.17 -3.10
N ALA A 272 8.55 3.75 -2.75
CA ALA A 272 7.35 3.72 -3.59
C ALA A 272 7.58 4.38 -4.97
N LEU A 273 8.10 5.59 -4.99
CA LEU A 273 8.40 6.32 -6.24
C LEU A 273 9.55 5.69 -7.04
N GLY A 274 10.52 5.07 -6.37
CA GLY A 274 11.64 4.38 -7.01
C GLY A 274 11.29 3.02 -7.61
N LYS A 275 10.12 2.46 -7.28
CA LYS A 275 9.69 1.11 -7.68
C LYS A 275 8.34 1.09 -8.43
N ILE A 276 8.00 2.19 -9.11
CA ILE A 276 6.81 2.21 -9.98
C ILE A 276 6.88 1.10 -11.02
N GLY A 277 5.80 0.34 -11.16
CA GLY A 277 5.71 -0.80 -12.08
C GLY A 277 6.39 -2.08 -11.58
N ARG A 278 6.95 -2.08 -10.37
CA ARG A 278 7.53 -3.27 -9.73
C ARG A 278 6.61 -3.77 -8.62
N SER A 279 6.46 -5.07 -8.53
CA SER A 279 5.59 -5.69 -7.51
C SER A 279 6.22 -5.67 -6.10
N GLY A 280 7.56 -5.63 -6.00
CA GLY A 280 8.22 -5.80 -4.70
C GLY A 280 7.82 -7.12 -4.05
N GLY A 281 7.26 -7.07 -2.85
CA GLY A 281 6.76 -8.27 -2.15
C GLY A 281 5.43 -8.82 -2.65
N ALA A 282 4.65 -8.02 -3.41
CA ALA A 282 3.34 -8.41 -3.94
C ALA A 282 3.45 -9.25 -5.22
N GLN A 283 4.27 -10.32 -5.18
CA GLN A 283 4.49 -11.20 -6.32
C GLN A 283 3.20 -11.94 -6.71
N GLY A 284 2.87 -11.92 -8.00
CA GLY A 284 1.67 -12.59 -8.53
C GLY A 284 0.38 -11.76 -8.44
N VAL A 285 0.39 -10.58 -7.84
CA VAL A 285 -0.78 -9.69 -7.75
C VAL A 285 -0.65 -8.54 -8.75
N SER A 286 -1.52 -8.51 -9.75
CA SER A 286 -1.51 -7.49 -10.79
C SER A 286 -1.77 -6.09 -10.22
N GLY A 287 -1.11 -5.07 -10.79
CA GLY A 287 -1.32 -3.68 -10.39
C GLY A 287 -0.91 -3.34 -8.95
N THR A 288 -0.28 -4.26 -8.22
CA THR A 288 0.04 -4.10 -6.79
C THR A 288 1.56 -4.08 -6.56
N SER A 289 1.99 -3.28 -5.59
CA SER A 289 3.38 -3.17 -5.15
C SER A 289 3.50 -3.12 -3.64
N THR A 290 4.49 -3.83 -3.09
CA THR A 290 4.97 -3.62 -1.72
C THR A 290 6.44 -3.21 -1.82
N PRO A 291 6.71 -1.91 -2.04
CA PRO A 291 8.00 -1.43 -2.53
C PRO A 291 9.07 -1.26 -1.45
N TYR A 292 8.67 -1.06 -0.18
CA TYR A 292 9.63 -0.96 0.92
C TYR A 292 10.13 -2.36 1.28
N TRP A 293 11.44 -2.55 1.29
CA TRP A 293 12.07 -3.87 1.32
C TRP A 293 11.60 -4.77 2.47
N ALA A 294 11.56 -4.26 3.71
CA ALA A 294 11.15 -5.07 4.87
C ALA A 294 9.65 -5.44 4.79
N HIS A 295 8.81 -4.50 4.34
CA HIS A 295 7.40 -4.80 4.08
C HIS A 295 7.23 -5.81 2.95
N GLY A 296 8.04 -5.68 1.88
CA GLY A 296 8.04 -6.60 0.75
C GLY A 296 8.40 -8.02 1.16
N MET A 297 9.46 -8.18 1.95
CA MET A 297 9.85 -9.49 2.48
C MET A 297 8.77 -10.09 3.37
N LEU A 298 8.19 -9.30 4.26
CA LEU A 298 7.08 -9.73 5.12
C LEU A 298 5.85 -10.16 4.31
N HIS A 299 5.46 -9.36 3.29
CA HIS A 299 4.34 -9.69 2.42
C HIS A 299 4.59 -11.02 1.71
N TRP A 300 5.74 -11.17 1.09
CA TRP A 300 6.10 -12.40 0.38
C TRP A 300 6.08 -13.61 1.32
N ALA A 301 6.66 -13.48 2.53
CA ALA A 301 6.67 -14.54 3.52
C ALA A 301 5.26 -14.96 3.94
N ILE A 302 4.37 -14.01 4.24
CA ILE A 302 2.98 -14.30 4.60
C ILE A 302 2.25 -15.06 3.48
N VAL A 303 2.42 -14.63 2.23
CA VAL A 303 1.71 -15.26 1.10
C VAL A 303 2.30 -16.62 0.74
N ASN A 304 3.60 -16.83 0.94
CA ASN A 304 4.29 -18.02 0.40
C ASN A 304 4.71 -19.04 1.45
N LEU A 305 4.88 -18.65 2.72
CA LEU A 305 5.35 -19.52 3.79
C LEU A 305 4.27 -19.85 4.84
N THR A 306 3.09 -19.22 4.73
CA THR A 306 1.92 -19.58 5.54
C THR A 306 0.85 -20.23 4.67
N PRO A 307 -0.19 -20.85 5.25
CA PRO A 307 -1.32 -21.39 4.49
C PRO A 307 -2.12 -20.33 3.72
N GLY A 308 -1.73 -19.07 3.80
CA GLY A 308 -2.36 -17.93 3.13
C GLY A 308 -2.76 -16.82 4.12
N PRO A 309 -2.88 -15.59 3.62
CA PRO A 309 -3.15 -14.43 4.48
C PRO A 309 -4.52 -14.47 5.18
N MET A 310 -5.48 -15.22 4.65
CA MET A 310 -6.83 -15.39 5.24
C MET A 310 -6.97 -16.64 6.10
N ASN A 311 -5.90 -17.40 6.29
CA ASN A 311 -5.93 -18.57 7.17
C ASN A 311 -6.18 -18.18 8.63
N SER A 312 -6.93 -19.00 9.37
CA SER A 312 -7.30 -18.73 10.77
C SER A 312 -6.10 -18.43 11.65
N TYR A 313 -5.01 -19.18 11.52
CA TYR A 313 -3.78 -18.95 12.27
C TYR A 313 -3.22 -17.53 12.07
N VAL A 314 -3.14 -17.06 10.82
CA VAL A 314 -2.66 -15.70 10.50
C VAL A 314 -3.61 -14.64 11.05
N VAL A 315 -4.92 -14.88 10.95
CA VAL A 315 -5.95 -13.99 11.48
C VAL A 315 -5.89 -13.90 13.01
N ASP A 316 -5.67 -15.02 13.70
CA ASP A 316 -5.60 -15.08 15.17
C ASP A 316 -4.32 -14.42 15.71
N VAL A 317 -3.18 -14.57 15.02
CA VAL A 317 -1.95 -13.83 15.33
C VAL A 317 -2.19 -12.32 15.21
N ASN A 318 -2.87 -11.90 14.15
CA ASN A 318 -3.21 -10.49 13.92
C ASN A 318 -4.21 -9.97 14.97
N ARG A 319 -5.19 -10.80 15.38
CA ARG A 319 -6.11 -10.50 16.48
C ARG A 319 -5.36 -10.24 17.78
N SER A 320 -4.50 -11.17 18.20
CA SER A 320 -3.74 -11.07 19.46
C SER A 320 -2.88 -9.80 19.51
N MET A 321 -2.29 -9.41 18.37
CA MET A 321 -1.55 -8.16 18.25
C MET A 321 -2.46 -6.95 18.47
N HIS A 322 -3.64 -6.90 17.88
CA HIS A 322 -4.57 -5.76 18.01
C HIS A 322 -5.24 -5.70 19.37
N GLU A 323 -5.53 -6.82 20.01
CA GLU A 323 -5.97 -6.89 21.42
C GLU A 323 -4.91 -6.28 22.35
N SER A 324 -3.64 -6.60 22.14
CA SER A 324 -2.53 -6.03 22.89
C SER A 324 -2.39 -4.52 22.68
N ILE A 325 -2.61 -4.03 21.46
CA ILE A 325 -2.62 -2.59 21.14
C ILE A 325 -3.80 -1.91 21.84
N ARG A 326 -5.02 -2.49 21.78
CA ARG A 326 -6.20 -1.99 22.47
C ARG A 326 -5.96 -1.88 23.98
N LYS A 327 -5.47 -2.94 24.62
CA LYS A 327 -5.19 -2.96 26.06
C LYS A 327 -4.25 -1.83 26.48
N ARG A 328 -3.20 -1.59 25.68
CA ARG A 328 -2.27 -0.48 25.93
C ARG A 328 -2.92 0.89 25.74
N ALA A 329 -3.76 1.05 24.72
CA ALA A 329 -4.46 2.31 24.45
C ALA A 329 -5.44 2.67 25.58
N LEU A 330 -6.23 1.70 26.06
CA LEU A 330 -7.16 1.89 27.16
C LEU A 330 -6.44 2.27 28.48
N LYS A 331 -5.38 1.53 28.85
CA LYS A 331 -4.55 1.88 30.01
C LYS A 331 -3.95 3.29 29.95
N LYS A 332 -3.58 3.73 28.72
CA LYS A 332 -3.09 5.09 28.53
C LYS A 332 -4.21 6.10 28.74
N ALA A 333 -5.40 5.90 28.21
CA ALA A 333 -6.55 6.78 28.36
C ALA A 333 -6.95 6.93 29.84
N GLU A 334 -7.00 5.82 30.59
CA GLU A 334 -7.26 5.83 32.04
C GLU A 334 -6.22 6.66 32.83
N ARG A 335 -4.95 6.51 32.49
CA ARG A 335 -3.86 7.27 33.14
C ARG A 335 -3.93 8.77 32.80
N ASP A 336 -4.25 9.10 31.54
CA ASP A 336 -4.33 10.49 31.10
C ASP A 336 -5.59 11.15 31.69
N GLY A 337 -6.73 10.44 31.81
CA GLY A 337 -7.93 10.87 32.51
C GLY A 337 -7.71 11.15 34.03
N LYS A 338 -6.93 10.31 34.72
CA LYS A 338 -6.55 10.52 36.12
C LYS A 338 -5.58 11.70 36.37
N LYS A 339 -4.96 12.22 35.33
CA LYS A 339 -4.06 13.40 35.42
C LYS A 339 -4.80 14.71 35.18
N SER A 340 -5.99 14.65 34.60
CA SER A 340 -6.81 15.83 34.27
C SER A 340 -7.95 16.03 35.28
N SER A 341 -8.16 15.12 36.22
CA SER A 341 -9.00 15.23 37.42
C SER A 341 -8.13 15.62 38.63
#